data_9d29e32c8c936e309ccca2843aa75439
#
_entry.id   9d29e32c8c936e309ccca2843aa75439
#
_cell.length_a   1.000
_cell.length_b   1.000
_cell.length_c   1.000
_cell.angle_alpha   90.00
_cell.angle_beta   90.00
_cell.angle_gamma   90.00
#
_symmetry.space_group_name_H-M   'P 1'
#
loop_
_entity.id
_entity.type
_entity.pdbx_description
1 polymer ?
#
loop_
_entity_poly.entity_id
_entity_poly.type
_entity_poly.pdbx_seq_one_letter_code
_entity_poly.pdbx_strand_id
1 'polypeptide(L)'
;MLRNIKSQKISSSKEIISLKKEKVPKIKGHDMHVKFCGFTQLSDIQTAAQLGADAVGLVFYPPSPRAVTLTQAQTLAAAVPAFVSVVALVVNMPTDELIELANTVPFDIIQFHGDETPEQCAQLASVVNKRWIKALRINAEQDTPDSVRAQIAQFATAGASSILLDAYHQAAYGGTGQRFDWSLIPQDSTLPVVLAGGLDAQNVAETSNLPIYGVDVSGGIESDKGKKDAAKMRAFMKAVKRDRWQNETVTDVA
;
A
#
# COMPACT_ATOMS: atom_id res chain seq x y z
N MET A 1 25.97 -6.91 -52.92
CA MET A 1 24.48 -6.96 -52.83
C MET A 1 24.06 -6.47 -51.45
N LEU A 2 23.86 -5.19 -51.31
CA LEU A 2 23.39 -4.57 -50.06
C LEU A 2 21.86 -4.38 -50.17
N ARG A 3 21.09 -5.10 -49.40
CA ARG A 3 19.63 -4.96 -49.37
C ARG A 3 19.23 -3.80 -48.47
N ASN A 4 18.51 -2.83 -49.03
CA ASN A 4 17.84 -1.71 -48.38
C ASN A 4 16.91 -2.18 -47.25
N ILE A 5 17.19 -1.73 -46.03
CA ILE A 5 16.25 -1.76 -44.93
C ILE A 5 15.50 -0.42 -44.95
N LYS A 6 14.25 -0.43 -45.43
CA LYS A 6 13.32 0.72 -45.38
C LYS A 6 13.01 1.03 -43.92
N SER A 7 13.31 2.26 -43.52
CA SER A 7 12.86 2.85 -42.27
C SER A 7 11.33 2.95 -42.27
N GLN A 8 10.67 2.12 -41.48
CA GLN A 8 9.27 2.34 -41.12
C GLN A 8 9.21 3.47 -40.09
N LYS A 9 8.58 4.57 -40.45
CA LYS A 9 8.21 5.67 -39.56
C LYS A 9 7.33 5.12 -38.48
N ILE A 10 7.75 5.26 -37.21
CA ILE A 10 6.92 5.01 -36.04
C ILE A 10 5.87 6.14 -36.01
N SER A 11 4.64 5.78 -36.32
CA SER A 11 3.46 6.63 -36.26
C SER A 11 3.15 6.98 -34.81
N SER A 12 3.06 8.25 -34.59
CA SER A 12 2.62 9.07 -33.48
C SER A 12 2.04 8.39 -32.22
N SER A 13 2.57 8.88 -31.12
CA SER A 13 2.23 8.70 -29.70
C SER A 13 0.77 8.95 -29.28
N LYS A 14 -0.17 8.93 -30.18
CA LYS A 14 -1.61 9.19 -29.92
C LYS A 14 -2.48 7.94 -29.87
N GLU A 15 -2.01 6.78 -30.26
CA GLU A 15 -2.81 5.54 -30.27
C GLU A 15 -2.74 4.71 -28.97
N ILE A 16 -1.87 5.05 -28.02
CA ILE A 16 -1.71 4.28 -26.77
C ILE A 16 -2.73 4.69 -25.68
N ILE A 17 -3.52 5.75 -25.88
CA ILE A 17 -4.38 6.34 -24.81
C ILE A 17 -5.86 5.93 -24.94
N SER A 18 -6.22 4.98 -25.76
CA SER A 18 -7.60 4.46 -25.83
C SER A 18 -7.75 3.03 -25.27
N LEU A 19 -7.05 2.70 -24.21
CA LEU A 19 -7.50 1.61 -23.35
C LEU A 19 -8.68 2.15 -22.53
N LYS A 20 -9.90 1.74 -22.92
CA LYS A 20 -11.12 2.00 -22.15
C LYS A 20 -10.81 1.71 -20.69
N LYS A 21 -11.16 2.66 -19.80
CA LYS A 21 -11.18 2.47 -18.34
C LYS A 21 -12.19 1.34 -18.03
N GLU A 22 -11.77 0.12 -18.17
CA GLU A 22 -12.52 -1.01 -17.63
C GLU A 22 -12.46 -0.85 -16.10
N LYS A 23 -13.64 -0.87 -15.48
CA LYS A 23 -13.75 -0.89 -14.01
C LYS A 23 -12.88 -2.03 -13.52
N VAL A 24 -12.02 -1.78 -12.52
CA VAL A 24 -11.31 -2.85 -11.83
C VAL A 24 -12.33 -3.91 -11.47
N PRO A 25 -12.22 -5.13 -12.01
CA PRO A 25 -13.23 -6.16 -11.77
C PRO A 25 -13.33 -6.36 -10.25
N LYS A 26 -14.56 -6.36 -9.71
CA LYS A 26 -14.79 -6.83 -8.34
C LYS A 26 -14.38 -8.29 -8.34
N ILE A 27 -13.21 -8.57 -7.80
CA ILE A 27 -12.66 -9.91 -7.72
C ILE A 27 -13.42 -10.61 -6.59
N LYS A 28 -14.55 -11.22 -6.92
CA LYS A 28 -15.27 -12.09 -5.98
C LYS A 28 -14.36 -13.29 -5.67
N GLY A 29 -14.12 -13.53 -4.39
CA GLY A 29 -13.35 -14.68 -3.93
C GLY A 29 -11.84 -14.48 -3.85
N HIS A 30 -11.29 -13.24 -3.94
CA HIS A 30 -9.89 -13.00 -3.69
C HIS A 30 -9.60 -12.81 -2.20
N ASP A 31 -8.49 -13.38 -1.82
CA ASP A 31 -7.88 -13.23 -0.52
C ASP A 31 -7.60 -11.77 -0.22
N MET A 32 -7.99 -11.31 0.96
CA MET A 32 -7.61 -10.01 1.48
C MET A 32 -6.08 -9.90 1.53
N HIS A 33 -5.49 -8.96 0.80
CA HIS A 33 -4.06 -8.71 0.87
C HIS A 33 -3.67 -8.05 2.19
N VAL A 34 -2.54 -8.46 2.73
CA VAL A 34 -2.06 -7.97 4.03
C VAL A 34 -0.68 -7.35 3.88
N LYS A 35 -0.59 -6.06 4.21
CA LYS A 35 0.68 -5.37 4.40
C LYS A 35 0.93 -5.17 5.89
N PHE A 36 2.11 -5.53 6.36
CA PHE A 36 2.63 -5.18 7.67
C PHE A 36 3.62 -4.03 7.53
N CYS A 37 3.43 -2.93 8.27
CA CYS A 37 4.18 -1.70 8.10
C CYS A 37 5.02 -1.32 9.31
N GLY A 38 6.20 -0.71 9.06
CA GLY A 38 7.05 -0.16 10.11
C GLY A 38 7.95 -1.19 10.78
N PHE A 39 8.67 -1.97 9.99
CA PHE A 39 9.67 -2.92 10.48
C PHE A 39 11.00 -2.23 10.78
N THR A 40 11.61 -2.61 11.92
CA THR A 40 12.92 -2.17 12.36
C THR A 40 13.86 -3.33 12.72
N GLN A 41 13.33 -4.56 12.75
CA GLN A 41 14.06 -5.76 13.17
C GLN A 41 13.95 -6.88 12.13
N LEU A 42 15.05 -7.59 11.90
CA LEU A 42 15.16 -8.69 10.94
C LEU A 42 14.25 -9.87 11.29
N SER A 43 14.20 -10.25 12.57
CA SER A 43 13.35 -11.35 13.06
C SER A 43 11.87 -11.12 12.78
N ASP A 44 11.44 -9.85 12.83
CA ASP A 44 10.05 -9.49 12.61
C ASP A 44 9.67 -9.64 11.13
N ILE A 45 10.56 -9.26 10.20
CA ILE A 45 10.39 -9.48 8.75
C ILE A 45 10.29 -10.97 8.44
N GLN A 46 11.17 -11.78 9.00
CA GLN A 46 11.15 -13.23 8.80
C GLN A 46 9.81 -13.83 9.29
N THR A 47 9.34 -13.38 10.44
CA THR A 47 8.03 -13.79 10.98
C THR A 47 6.88 -13.37 10.07
N ALA A 48 6.88 -12.13 9.58
CA ALA A 48 5.86 -11.64 8.66
C ALA A 48 5.78 -12.46 7.37
N ALA A 49 6.94 -12.75 6.75
CA ALA A 49 7.04 -13.57 5.57
C ALA A 49 6.54 -15.02 5.79
N GLN A 50 6.92 -15.65 6.90
CA GLN A 50 6.46 -17.00 7.28
C GLN A 50 4.94 -17.05 7.51
N LEU A 51 4.34 -15.96 7.99
CA LEU A 51 2.89 -15.84 8.19
C LEU A 51 2.13 -15.60 6.89
N GLY A 52 2.82 -15.29 5.79
CA GLY A 52 2.24 -15.05 4.48
C GLY A 52 1.73 -13.62 4.31
N ALA A 53 2.45 -12.63 4.83
CA ALA A 53 2.22 -11.24 4.48
C ALA A 53 2.56 -11.00 3.00
N ASP A 54 1.73 -10.22 2.28
CA ASP A 54 1.94 -9.89 0.87
C ASP A 54 2.97 -8.76 0.69
N ALA A 55 3.09 -7.89 1.71
CA ALA A 55 4.03 -6.79 1.69
C ALA A 55 4.53 -6.41 3.08
N VAL A 56 5.74 -5.87 3.14
CA VAL A 56 6.36 -5.30 4.33
C VAL A 56 6.73 -3.84 4.07
N GLY A 57 6.48 -2.95 5.05
CA GLY A 57 6.76 -1.53 4.95
C GLY A 57 7.98 -1.12 5.78
N LEU A 58 8.90 -0.37 5.15
CA LEU A 58 10.03 0.31 5.79
C LEU A 58 9.77 1.82 5.77
N VAL A 59 9.96 2.50 6.89
CA VAL A 59 9.58 3.91 7.06
C VAL A 59 10.81 4.81 6.96
N PHE A 60 10.82 5.70 5.96
CA PHE A 60 11.87 6.70 5.75
C PHE A 60 11.35 8.10 6.10
N TYR A 61 10.94 8.25 7.35
CA TYR A 61 10.45 9.51 7.92
C TYR A 61 11.02 9.66 9.34
N PRO A 62 12.08 10.47 9.55
CA PRO A 62 12.81 10.54 10.80
C PRO A 62 11.98 10.81 12.06
N PRO A 63 10.89 11.62 12.03
CA PRO A 63 10.03 11.80 13.20
C PRO A 63 9.25 10.53 13.62
N SER A 64 9.17 9.51 12.77
CA SER A 64 8.48 8.26 13.10
C SER A 64 9.30 7.39 14.06
N PRO A 65 8.72 6.82 15.12
CA PRO A 65 9.40 5.84 15.96
C PRO A 65 9.75 4.53 15.22
N ARG A 66 9.27 4.38 13.98
CA ARG A 66 9.53 3.24 13.09
C ARG A 66 10.51 3.58 11.97
N ALA A 67 11.14 4.76 12.04
CA ALA A 67 12.11 5.18 11.03
C ALA A 67 13.32 4.25 11.02
N VAL A 68 13.81 3.95 9.82
CA VAL A 68 15.04 3.19 9.59
C VAL A 68 16.04 4.02 8.79
N THR A 69 17.33 3.80 9.03
CA THR A 69 18.40 4.35 8.19
C THR A 69 18.50 3.55 6.88
N LEU A 70 19.16 4.12 5.86
CA LEU A 70 19.40 3.41 4.59
C LEU A 70 20.13 2.08 4.81
N THR A 71 21.15 2.06 5.67
CA THR A 71 21.92 0.83 5.98
C THR A 71 21.06 -0.23 6.66
N GLN A 72 20.22 0.16 7.62
CA GLN A 72 19.26 -0.77 8.24
C GLN A 72 18.26 -1.29 7.22
N ALA A 73 17.68 -0.40 6.41
CA ALA A 73 16.70 -0.75 5.41
C ALA A 73 17.26 -1.69 4.33
N GLN A 74 18.50 -1.50 3.89
CA GLN A 74 19.18 -2.39 2.96
C GLN A 74 19.26 -3.83 3.51
N THR A 75 19.66 -3.98 4.77
CA THR A 75 19.72 -5.28 5.45
C THR A 75 18.34 -5.91 5.59
N LEU A 76 17.34 -5.11 5.99
CA LEU A 76 15.96 -5.58 6.18
C LEU A 76 15.32 -5.99 4.84
N ALA A 77 15.48 -5.18 3.80
CA ALA A 77 14.91 -5.44 2.47
C ALA A 77 15.55 -6.69 1.83
N ALA A 78 16.86 -6.88 1.98
CA ALA A 78 17.57 -8.06 1.45
C ALA A 78 17.11 -9.40 2.06
N ALA A 79 16.47 -9.36 3.23
CA ALA A 79 15.94 -10.54 3.90
C ALA A 79 14.50 -10.89 3.52
N VAL A 80 13.85 -10.05 2.72
CA VAL A 80 12.46 -10.28 2.29
C VAL A 80 12.45 -11.29 1.13
N PRO A 81 11.64 -12.38 1.20
CA PRO A 81 11.52 -13.35 0.12
C PRO A 81 10.95 -12.72 -1.17
N ALA A 82 11.30 -13.31 -2.32
CA ALA A 82 11.00 -12.79 -3.66
C ALA A 82 9.50 -12.50 -3.95
N PHE A 83 8.58 -13.19 -3.29
CA PHE A 83 7.13 -13.00 -3.50
C PHE A 83 6.46 -12.13 -2.45
N VAL A 84 7.25 -11.42 -1.64
CA VAL A 84 6.77 -10.43 -0.67
C VAL A 84 7.28 -9.05 -1.10
N SER A 85 6.40 -8.09 -1.32
CA SER A 85 6.80 -6.75 -1.76
C SER A 85 7.41 -5.94 -0.62
N VAL A 86 8.52 -5.25 -0.90
CA VAL A 86 9.10 -4.24 -0.01
C VAL A 86 8.53 -2.86 -0.37
N VAL A 87 7.88 -2.20 0.57
CA VAL A 87 7.27 -0.89 0.41
C VAL A 87 8.10 0.16 1.15
N ALA A 88 8.64 1.13 0.43
CA ALA A 88 9.32 2.30 1.02
C ALA A 88 8.28 3.39 1.30
N LEU A 89 7.99 3.66 2.57
CA LEU A 89 7.12 4.74 3.01
C LEU A 89 7.93 6.02 3.19
N VAL A 90 7.55 7.06 2.45
CA VAL A 90 8.18 8.37 2.46
C VAL A 90 7.15 9.46 2.77
N VAL A 91 7.61 10.58 3.35
CA VAL A 91 6.78 11.74 3.69
C VAL A 91 7.49 12.99 3.21
N ASN A 92 6.98 13.63 2.16
CA ASN A 92 7.53 14.86 1.56
C ASN A 92 9.04 14.78 1.29
N MET A 93 9.51 13.61 0.85
CA MET A 93 10.94 13.33 0.65
C MET A 93 11.49 14.11 -0.56
N PRO A 94 12.63 14.82 -0.44
CA PRO A 94 13.30 15.45 -1.57
C PRO A 94 13.72 14.45 -2.65
N THR A 95 13.81 14.91 -3.90
CA THR A 95 14.12 14.05 -5.05
C THR A 95 15.49 13.37 -4.94
N ASP A 96 16.50 14.08 -4.50
CA ASP A 96 17.86 13.59 -4.30
C ASP A 96 17.92 12.49 -3.22
N GLU A 97 17.23 12.66 -2.11
CA GLU A 97 17.11 11.64 -1.06
C GLU A 97 16.37 10.40 -1.57
N LEU A 98 15.32 10.57 -2.39
CA LEU A 98 14.60 9.45 -2.98
C LEU A 98 15.47 8.66 -3.98
N ILE A 99 16.31 9.36 -4.76
CA ILE A 99 17.28 8.74 -5.66
C ILE A 99 18.32 7.94 -4.86
N GLU A 100 18.86 8.51 -3.79
CA GLU A 100 19.80 7.81 -2.90
C GLU A 100 19.17 6.57 -2.28
N LEU A 101 17.93 6.68 -1.79
CA LEU A 101 17.14 5.57 -1.27
C LEU A 101 16.99 4.46 -2.32
N ALA A 102 16.60 4.80 -3.55
CA ALA A 102 16.37 3.84 -4.63
C ALA A 102 17.65 3.15 -5.10
N ASN A 103 18.80 3.83 -5.02
CA ASN A 103 20.09 3.26 -5.36
C ASN A 103 20.67 2.36 -4.26
N THR A 104 20.21 2.54 -3.01
CA THR A 104 20.77 1.86 -1.83
C THR A 104 19.92 0.70 -1.37
N VAL A 105 18.58 0.86 -1.37
CA VAL A 105 17.65 -0.11 -0.80
C VAL A 105 16.84 -0.80 -1.90
N PRO A 106 16.84 -2.14 -1.99
CA PRO A 106 16.01 -2.86 -2.95
C PRO A 106 14.55 -2.88 -2.48
N PHE A 107 13.76 -1.90 -2.90
CA PHE A 107 12.31 -1.86 -2.68
C PHE A 107 11.54 -1.92 -3.99
N ASP A 108 10.25 -2.32 -3.92
CA ASP A 108 9.39 -2.55 -5.07
C ASP A 108 8.40 -1.42 -5.31
N ILE A 109 7.90 -0.82 -4.23
CA ILE A 109 6.78 0.14 -4.25
C ILE A 109 7.14 1.34 -3.37
N ILE A 110 6.86 2.57 -3.86
CA ILE A 110 6.88 3.78 -3.04
C ILE A 110 5.49 3.99 -2.44
N GLN A 111 5.42 4.26 -1.16
CA GLN A 111 4.22 4.75 -0.49
C GLN A 111 4.42 6.22 -0.10
N PHE A 112 3.81 7.14 -0.83
CA PHE A 112 3.77 8.56 -0.49
C PHE A 112 2.74 8.80 0.63
N HIS A 113 3.19 9.23 1.78
CA HIS A 113 2.35 9.39 2.99
C HIS A 113 2.33 10.82 3.52
N GLY A 114 2.92 11.76 2.81
CA GLY A 114 2.93 13.20 3.11
C GLY A 114 1.81 13.96 2.39
N ASP A 115 2.11 15.19 2.04
CA ASP A 115 1.19 16.11 1.35
C ASP A 115 1.51 16.22 -0.15
N GLU A 116 2.24 15.23 -0.71
CA GLU A 116 2.64 15.21 -2.11
C GLU A 116 1.40 15.22 -3.02
N THR A 117 1.39 16.13 -4.02
CA THR A 117 0.33 16.20 -5.02
C THR A 117 0.40 15.03 -5.99
N PRO A 118 -0.66 14.75 -6.78
CA PRO A 118 -0.63 13.72 -7.82
C PRO A 118 0.55 13.86 -8.79
N GLU A 119 0.84 15.10 -9.22
CA GLU A 119 1.93 15.42 -10.15
C GLU A 119 3.30 15.17 -9.51
N GLN A 120 3.49 15.57 -8.25
CA GLN A 120 4.72 15.33 -7.50
C GLN A 120 4.97 13.83 -7.32
N CYS A 121 3.95 13.06 -6.94
CA CYS A 121 4.06 11.60 -6.81
C CYS A 121 4.47 10.96 -8.14
N ALA A 122 3.82 11.34 -9.25
CA ALA A 122 4.12 10.80 -10.57
C ALA A 122 5.56 11.14 -11.01
N GLN A 123 5.99 12.40 -10.81
CA GLN A 123 7.35 12.84 -11.13
C GLN A 123 8.40 12.07 -10.32
N LEU A 124 8.25 12.02 -9.00
CA LEU A 124 9.17 11.32 -8.10
C LEU A 124 9.27 9.82 -8.42
N ALA A 125 8.12 9.16 -8.63
CA ALA A 125 8.09 7.74 -8.97
C ALA A 125 8.74 7.46 -10.33
N SER A 126 8.57 8.35 -11.31
CA SER A 126 9.20 8.25 -12.65
C SER A 126 10.72 8.34 -12.58
N VAL A 127 11.26 9.25 -11.74
CA VAL A 127 12.72 9.42 -11.58
C VAL A 127 13.41 8.14 -11.11
N VAL A 128 12.76 7.38 -10.23
CA VAL A 128 13.32 6.13 -9.69
C VAL A 128 12.73 4.87 -10.34
N ASN A 129 11.85 5.03 -11.33
CA ASN A 129 11.19 3.95 -12.07
C ASN A 129 10.53 2.91 -11.16
N LYS A 130 9.70 3.36 -10.22
CA LYS A 130 8.99 2.49 -9.27
C LYS A 130 7.48 2.66 -9.38
N ARG A 131 6.74 1.56 -9.12
CA ARG A 131 5.30 1.64 -8.83
C ARG A 131 5.10 2.41 -7.54
N TRP A 132 3.95 3.06 -7.42
CA TRP A 132 3.65 3.86 -6.24
C TRP A 132 2.19 3.79 -5.81
N ILE A 133 1.99 4.03 -4.54
CA ILE A 133 0.69 4.19 -3.90
C ILE A 133 0.68 5.51 -3.13
N LYS A 134 -0.49 6.11 -2.99
CA LYS A 134 -0.69 7.30 -2.15
C LYS A 134 -1.50 6.95 -0.93
N ALA A 135 -1.05 7.36 0.24
CA ALA A 135 -1.85 7.38 1.46
C ALA A 135 -2.67 8.68 1.51
N LEU A 136 -3.99 8.55 1.63
CA LEU A 136 -4.93 9.63 1.89
C LEU A 136 -5.34 9.58 3.36
N ARG A 137 -5.24 10.70 4.04
CA ARG A 137 -5.65 10.85 5.44
C ARG A 137 -7.10 11.30 5.49
N ILE A 138 -7.99 10.40 5.90
CA ILE A 138 -9.44 10.62 5.90
C ILE A 138 -9.87 11.33 7.18
N ASN A 139 -10.44 12.53 7.03
CA ASN A 139 -11.00 13.33 8.11
C ASN A 139 -12.52 13.20 8.11
N ALA A 140 -13.09 12.47 9.08
CA ALA A 140 -14.53 12.21 9.17
C ALA A 140 -15.38 13.47 9.34
N GLU A 141 -14.80 14.59 9.75
CA GLU A 141 -15.52 15.88 9.88
C GLU A 141 -15.60 16.65 8.55
N GLN A 142 -14.72 16.37 7.59
CA GLN A 142 -14.58 17.13 6.35
C GLN A 142 -14.81 16.30 5.09
N ASP A 143 -14.53 15.00 5.15
CA ASP A 143 -14.62 14.12 4.00
C ASP A 143 -16.01 13.50 3.85
N THR A 144 -16.37 13.26 2.60
CA THR A 144 -17.55 12.49 2.19
C THR A 144 -17.09 11.36 1.24
N PRO A 145 -17.92 10.32 1.01
CA PRO A 145 -17.57 9.29 0.02
C PRO A 145 -17.28 9.87 -1.37
N ASP A 146 -17.95 10.96 -1.74
CA ASP A 146 -17.75 11.64 -3.03
C ASP A 146 -16.42 12.42 -3.07
N SER A 147 -16.04 13.10 -1.98
CA SER A 147 -14.74 13.80 -1.91
C SER A 147 -13.59 12.80 -1.95
N VAL A 148 -13.70 11.70 -1.22
CA VAL A 148 -12.69 10.61 -1.23
C VAL A 148 -12.58 10.00 -2.63
N ARG A 149 -13.72 9.72 -3.29
CA ARG A 149 -13.72 9.23 -4.67
C ARG A 149 -13.03 10.20 -5.64
N ALA A 150 -13.30 11.49 -5.51
CA ALA A 150 -12.67 12.51 -6.35
C ALA A 150 -11.16 12.58 -6.15
N GLN A 151 -10.68 12.52 -4.90
CA GLN A 151 -9.25 12.46 -4.59
C GLN A 151 -8.61 11.21 -5.21
N ILE A 152 -9.22 10.03 -5.04
CA ILE A 152 -8.72 8.78 -5.64
C ILE A 152 -8.59 8.91 -7.16
N ALA A 153 -9.57 9.51 -7.83
CA ALA A 153 -9.55 9.67 -9.29
C ALA A 153 -8.41 10.58 -9.77
N GLN A 154 -8.02 11.60 -9.01
CA GLN A 154 -6.86 12.45 -9.33
C GLN A 154 -5.56 11.64 -9.30
N PHE A 155 -5.31 10.86 -8.25
CA PHE A 155 -4.13 10.01 -8.14
C PHE A 155 -4.15 8.86 -9.17
N ALA A 156 -5.32 8.31 -9.51
CA ALA A 156 -5.46 7.33 -10.59
C ALA A 156 -5.05 7.91 -11.95
N THR A 157 -5.44 9.16 -12.23
CA THR A 157 -5.05 9.85 -13.47
C THR A 157 -3.55 10.11 -13.53
N ALA A 158 -2.90 10.36 -12.39
CA ALA A 158 -1.46 10.56 -12.28
C ALA A 158 -0.65 9.24 -12.33
N GLY A 159 -1.31 8.07 -12.29
CA GLY A 159 -0.66 6.77 -12.45
C GLY A 159 -0.39 6.01 -11.15
N ALA A 160 -1.07 6.33 -10.05
CA ALA A 160 -1.04 5.52 -8.84
C ALA A 160 -1.51 4.09 -9.12
N SER A 161 -0.86 3.10 -8.51
CA SER A 161 -1.24 1.69 -8.63
C SER A 161 -2.31 1.28 -7.63
N SER A 162 -2.43 2.00 -6.52
CA SER A 162 -3.40 1.78 -5.44
C SER A 162 -3.49 3.02 -4.55
N ILE A 163 -4.53 3.08 -3.73
CA ILE A 163 -4.71 4.09 -2.68
C ILE A 163 -4.74 3.39 -1.32
N LEU A 164 -4.08 3.99 -0.35
CA LEU A 164 -4.19 3.61 1.05
C LEU A 164 -5.03 4.68 1.77
N LEU A 165 -6.10 4.27 2.46
CA LEU A 165 -6.92 5.16 3.28
C LEU A 165 -6.52 4.97 4.75
N ASP A 166 -6.03 6.02 5.39
CA ASP A 166 -5.62 6.04 6.80
C ASP A 166 -6.42 7.08 7.58
N ALA A 167 -6.57 6.91 8.89
CA ALA A 167 -7.24 7.88 9.73
C ALA A 167 -6.42 9.19 9.80
N TYR A 168 -7.11 10.33 9.63
CA TYR A 168 -6.50 11.65 9.82
C TYR A 168 -6.09 11.86 11.28
N HIS A 169 -4.90 12.40 11.47
CA HIS A 169 -4.46 12.92 12.77
C HIS A 169 -3.69 14.22 12.56
N GLN A 170 -4.09 15.29 13.27
CA GLN A 170 -3.54 16.63 13.07
C GLN A 170 -2.03 16.71 13.33
N ALA A 171 -1.50 15.91 14.25
CA ALA A 171 -0.11 15.96 14.69
C ALA A 171 0.80 14.86 14.14
N ALA A 172 0.29 13.93 13.29
CA ALA A 172 1.09 12.79 12.85
C ALA A 172 0.68 12.26 11.47
N TYR A 173 1.66 11.77 10.71
CA TYR A 173 1.47 11.05 9.47
C TYR A 173 1.38 9.54 9.77
N GLY A 174 0.16 9.04 9.97
CA GLY A 174 -0.14 7.62 10.21
C GLY A 174 0.29 7.05 11.57
N GLY A 175 -0.11 5.80 11.82
CA GLY A 175 0.34 5.02 12.99
C GLY A 175 -0.21 5.48 14.34
N THR A 176 -1.27 6.29 14.38
CA THR A 176 -1.88 6.83 15.61
C THR A 176 -2.77 5.83 16.34
N GLY A 177 -3.16 4.73 15.70
CA GLY A 177 -4.08 3.73 16.23
C GLY A 177 -5.55 4.16 16.21
N GLN A 178 -5.88 5.30 15.60
CA GLN A 178 -7.27 5.75 15.43
C GLN A 178 -7.90 5.13 14.19
N ARG A 179 -9.22 4.96 14.23
CA ARG A 179 -10.05 4.51 13.09
C ARG A 179 -10.86 5.70 12.58
N PHE A 180 -11.07 5.76 11.26
CA PHE A 180 -12.07 6.64 10.66
C PHE A 180 -13.37 5.88 10.38
N ASP A 181 -14.42 6.61 10.06
CA ASP A 181 -15.69 6.00 9.65
C ASP A 181 -15.56 5.32 8.28
N TRP A 182 -15.60 4.00 8.26
CA TRP A 182 -15.43 3.19 7.04
C TRP A 182 -16.57 3.38 6.02
N SER A 183 -17.69 4.00 6.39
CA SER A 183 -18.74 4.39 5.43
C SER A 183 -18.26 5.42 4.41
N LEU A 184 -17.13 6.10 4.68
CA LEU A 184 -16.46 7.02 3.76
C LEU A 184 -15.71 6.31 2.62
N ILE A 185 -15.52 4.98 2.67
CA ILE A 185 -14.87 4.21 1.62
C ILE A 185 -15.80 4.12 0.40
N PRO A 186 -15.40 4.66 -0.77
CA PRO A 186 -16.26 4.64 -1.96
C PRO A 186 -16.49 3.21 -2.47
N GLN A 187 -17.73 2.86 -2.81
CA GLN A 187 -18.11 1.55 -3.34
C GLN A 187 -17.61 1.28 -4.76
N ASP A 188 -17.25 2.33 -5.49
CA ASP A 188 -16.89 2.33 -6.91
C ASP A 188 -15.53 3.00 -7.15
N SER A 189 -14.55 2.71 -6.31
CA SER A 189 -13.19 3.23 -6.44
C SER A 189 -12.58 2.88 -7.82
N THR A 190 -11.87 3.84 -8.42
CA THR A 190 -11.12 3.64 -9.67
C THR A 190 -9.77 2.95 -9.47
N LEU A 191 -9.30 2.85 -8.22
CA LEU A 191 -8.08 2.15 -7.83
C LEU A 191 -8.38 1.11 -6.74
N PRO A 192 -7.57 0.05 -6.62
CA PRO A 192 -7.58 -0.81 -5.46
C PRO A 192 -7.37 0.00 -4.18
N VAL A 193 -8.22 -0.21 -3.17
CA VAL A 193 -8.18 0.48 -1.89
C VAL A 193 -7.54 -0.42 -0.83
N VAL A 194 -6.51 0.07 -0.16
CA VAL A 194 -5.93 -0.55 1.03
C VAL A 194 -6.42 0.23 2.26
N LEU A 195 -7.00 -0.47 3.22
CA LEU A 195 -7.48 0.14 4.47
C LEU A 195 -6.40 0.10 5.53
N ALA A 196 -6.12 1.24 6.13
CA ALA A 196 -5.22 1.42 7.27
C ALA A 196 -5.92 2.16 8.41
N GLY A 197 -5.18 2.41 9.49
CA GLY A 197 -5.66 3.14 10.66
C GLY A 197 -6.39 2.28 11.68
N GLY A 198 -5.77 2.10 12.86
CA GLY A 198 -6.36 1.45 14.02
C GLY A 198 -6.75 -0.02 13.86
N LEU A 199 -6.22 -0.71 12.86
CA LEU A 199 -6.48 -2.14 12.67
C LEU A 199 -5.69 -3.00 13.65
N ASP A 200 -6.33 -4.06 14.14
CA ASP A 200 -5.75 -5.11 14.98
C ASP A 200 -6.50 -6.45 14.77
N ALA A 201 -6.12 -7.49 15.51
CA ALA A 201 -6.72 -8.81 15.39
C ALA A 201 -8.18 -8.88 15.87
N GLN A 202 -8.66 -7.92 16.67
CA GLN A 202 -10.02 -7.87 17.18
C GLN A 202 -10.99 -7.28 16.15
N ASN A 203 -10.53 -6.36 15.30
CA ASN A 203 -11.39 -5.60 14.42
C ASN A 203 -11.19 -5.87 12.91
N VAL A 204 -10.07 -6.48 12.50
CA VAL A 204 -9.80 -6.68 11.07
C VAL A 204 -10.85 -7.56 10.38
N ALA A 205 -11.48 -8.50 11.07
CA ALA A 205 -12.54 -9.33 10.51
C ALA A 205 -13.78 -8.52 10.07
N GLU A 206 -14.03 -7.36 10.68
CA GLU A 206 -15.14 -6.46 10.31
C GLU A 206 -14.96 -5.86 8.90
N THR A 207 -13.72 -5.91 8.35
CA THR A 207 -13.39 -5.34 7.04
C THR A 207 -13.78 -6.21 5.85
N SER A 208 -14.18 -7.45 6.08
CA SER A 208 -14.45 -8.46 5.03
C SER A 208 -15.54 -8.06 4.02
N ASN A 209 -16.53 -7.27 4.45
CA ASN A 209 -17.62 -6.80 3.60
C ASN A 209 -17.36 -5.42 2.96
N LEU A 210 -16.21 -4.81 3.22
CA LEU A 210 -15.86 -3.53 2.67
C LEU A 210 -15.35 -3.67 1.22
N PRO A 211 -15.52 -2.64 0.38
CA PRO A 211 -15.03 -2.64 -1.00
C PRO A 211 -13.53 -2.34 -1.05
N ILE A 212 -12.71 -3.11 -0.33
CA ILE A 212 -11.26 -2.94 -0.24
C ILE A 212 -10.52 -4.12 -0.87
N TYR A 213 -9.29 -3.85 -1.27
CA TYR A 213 -8.36 -4.81 -1.86
C TYR A 213 -7.47 -5.47 -0.80
N GLY A 214 -7.14 -4.72 0.25
CA GLY A 214 -6.23 -5.19 1.28
C GLY A 214 -6.27 -4.32 2.53
N VAL A 215 -5.53 -4.76 3.53
CA VAL A 215 -5.37 -4.07 4.82
C VAL A 215 -3.90 -3.79 5.10
N ASP A 216 -3.62 -2.66 5.75
CA ASP A 216 -2.30 -2.28 6.23
C ASP A 216 -2.32 -2.07 7.75
N VAL A 217 -1.46 -2.76 8.47
CA VAL A 217 -1.38 -2.66 9.92
C VAL A 217 0.03 -2.38 10.40
N SER A 218 0.14 -1.49 11.38
CA SER A 218 1.41 -1.17 12.03
C SER A 218 1.34 -1.33 13.55
N GLY A 219 0.68 -0.41 14.26
CA GLY A 219 0.61 -0.42 15.73
C GLY A 219 -0.14 -1.61 16.31
N GLY A 220 -1.19 -2.09 15.63
CA GLY A 220 -2.01 -3.22 16.12
C GLY A 220 -1.29 -4.56 16.23
N ILE A 221 -0.09 -4.66 15.65
CA ILE A 221 0.78 -5.84 15.72
C ILE A 221 2.09 -5.58 16.47
N GLU A 222 2.16 -4.51 17.26
CA GLU A 222 3.35 -4.14 18.03
C GLU A 222 3.21 -4.48 19.51
N SER A 223 4.34 -4.88 20.13
CA SER A 223 4.49 -4.96 21.58
C SER A 223 4.85 -3.60 22.18
N ASP A 224 5.63 -2.81 21.45
CA ASP A 224 6.02 -1.44 21.73
C ASP A 224 6.27 -0.72 20.41
N LYS A 225 6.28 0.63 20.40
CA LYS A 225 6.45 1.45 19.19
C LYS A 225 7.70 1.03 18.38
N GLY A 226 7.48 0.60 17.14
CA GLY A 226 8.54 0.12 16.26
C GLY A 226 9.01 -1.32 16.49
N LYS A 227 8.46 -2.05 17.46
CA LYS A 227 8.78 -3.44 17.76
C LYS A 227 7.56 -4.34 17.52
N LYS A 228 7.63 -5.22 16.53
CA LYS A 228 6.52 -6.14 16.22
C LYS A 228 6.44 -7.28 17.25
N ASP A 229 5.24 -7.81 17.39
CA ASP A 229 4.93 -8.94 18.25
C ASP A 229 4.48 -10.12 17.38
N ALA A 230 5.23 -11.22 17.43
CA ALA A 230 4.96 -12.40 16.61
C ALA A 230 3.58 -13.04 16.91
N ALA A 231 3.12 -12.99 18.17
CA ALA A 231 1.80 -13.51 18.53
C ALA A 231 0.68 -12.63 17.98
N LYS A 232 0.83 -11.29 18.04
CA LYS A 232 -0.12 -10.34 17.46
C LYS A 232 -0.16 -10.41 15.94
N MET A 233 1.01 -10.53 15.24
CA MET A 233 1.05 -10.76 13.80
C MET A 233 0.32 -12.04 13.41
N ARG A 234 0.54 -13.14 14.13
CA ARG A 234 -0.15 -14.42 13.92
C ARG A 234 -1.66 -14.31 14.15
N ALA A 235 -2.07 -13.64 15.23
CA ALA A 235 -3.47 -13.41 15.54
C ALA A 235 -4.17 -12.57 14.46
N PHE A 236 -3.51 -11.53 13.95
CA PHE A 236 -4.00 -10.71 12.86
C PHE A 236 -4.21 -11.52 11.57
N MET A 237 -3.20 -12.25 11.13
CA MET A 237 -3.30 -13.11 9.93
C MET A 237 -4.40 -14.17 10.07
N LYS A 238 -4.55 -14.74 11.28
CA LYS A 238 -5.62 -15.70 11.55
C LYS A 238 -7.01 -15.04 11.46
N ALA A 239 -7.16 -13.81 11.94
CA ALA A 239 -8.42 -13.07 11.87
C ALA A 239 -8.79 -12.73 10.41
N VAL A 240 -7.82 -12.27 9.59
CA VAL A 240 -8.01 -12.02 8.16
C VAL A 240 -8.42 -13.29 7.40
N LYS A 241 -7.81 -14.45 7.70
CA LYS A 241 -8.09 -15.72 7.00
C LYS A 241 -9.38 -16.41 7.48
N ARG A 242 -9.93 -16.06 8.63
CA ARG A 242 -11.12 -16.71 9.22
C ARG A 242 -12.37 -16.53 8.34
N ASP A 243 -12.51 -15.39 7.70
CA ASP A 243 -13.67 -15.13 6.84
C ASP A 243 -13.64 -15.92 5.53
N ARG A 244 -12.49 -16.37 5.08
CA ARG A 244 -12.31 -17.21 3.91
C ARG A 244 -13.07 -18.54 4.00
N TRP A 245 -12.96 -19.22 5.13
CA TRP A 245 -13.51 -20.55 5.34
C TRP A 245 -15.01 -20.53 5.70
N GLN A 246 -15.54 -19.42 6.21
CA GLN A 246 -16.96 -19.31 6.53
C GLN A 246 -17.83 -19.06 5.29
N ASN A 247 -17.26 -18.47 4.23
CA ASN A 247 -17.98 -18.20 2.99
C ASN A 247 -17.97 -19.39 2.00
N GLU A 248 -17.07 -20.36 2.14
CA GLU A 248 -16.98 -21.54 1.26
C GLU A 248 -17.90 -22.71 1.68
N THR A 249 -18.39 -22.73 2.90
CA THR A 249 -19.21 -23.83 3.44
C THR A 249 -20.70 -23.78 3.11
N VAL A 250 -21.17 -22.81 2.30
CA VAL A 250 -22.60 -22.61 2.02
C VAL A 250 -23.00 -22.97 0.58
N THR A 251 -22.10 -23.40 -0.31
CA THR A 251 -22.43 -23.62 -1.73
C THR A 251 -22.30 -25.05 -2.26
N ASP A 252 -22.01 -26.02 -1.43
CA ASP A 252 -22.00 -27.42 -1.87
C ASP A 252 -22.99 -28.27 -1.07
N VAL A 253 -24.30 -28.15 -1.33
CA VAL A 253 -25.30 -29.25 -1.31
C VAL A 253 -26.63 -28.74 -1.94
N ALA A 254 -26.80 -28.93 -3.22
CA ALA A 254 -28.11 -29.22 -3.82
C ALA A 254 -27.89 -29.80 -5.22
#